data_adf7b7a3dd00aa00083c00d5ffaf0934
#
_entry.id   adf7b7a3dd00aa00083c00d5ffaf0934
#
_cell.length_a   1.000
_cell.length_b   1.000
_cell.length_c   1.000
_cell.angle_alpha   90.00
_cell.angle_beta   90.00
_cell.angle_gamma   90.00
#
_symmetry.space_group_name_H-M   'P 1'
#
loop_
_entity.id
_entity.type
_entity.pdbx_description
1 polymer ?
#
loop_
_entity_poly.entity_id
_entity_poly.type
_entity_poly.pdbx_seq_one_letter_code
_entity_poly.pdbx_strand_id
1 'polypeptide(L)'
;MPAEWEPHAATWIAWPHNPDDWPGKFQPIPWVYAEIVRHLSAVEDVHILVNDLAAERRATSILRRGGANLARLHFHHWPTDRVWLRDSGPIFVKQSADSVKQAASPSPDSAANLAVINWKFNAWAKYDNWHLDDQLPHRVAQLYRIPEIKPEIPSADSGVKSRRVVLEGGSIDTNGAGVLLTTEECLLSEIQQRNPGLGSAEETRAKLERAFRDHLGIHQALWLSRGCAGDDTHGHIDDIARFVAPDTILACVEPNPADPNHLPLAENLDRLHSFRRIPAPASTKNKASSAKLIGGGTQSAAAGKPFKIVTLPMPSPVVFDGQRLPASYANFYIANSLVLVPTFNDPQDRIALNIIAACFPTRNVVGIHSVDLVWGLGALHCLTQQQPA
;
A
#
# COMPACT_ATOMS: atom_id res chain seq x y z
N MET A 1 0.79 2.46 -12.65
CA MET A 1 0.59 1.51 -11.53
C MET A 1 -0.82 0.93 -11.65
N PRO A 2 -1.00 -0.40 -11.70
CA PRO A 2 -2.33 -1.04 -11.71
C PRO A 2 -3.07 -0.81 -10.40
N ALA A 3 -4.41 -0.89 -10.42
CA ALA A 3 -5.20 -0.92 -9.19
C ALA A 3 -5.07 -2.29 -8.52
N GLU A 4 -5.26 -2.34 -7.18
CA GLU A 4 -5.14 -3.59 -6.42
C GLU A 4 -6.20 -4.64 -6.81
N TRP A 5 -7.35 -4.24 -7.34
CA TRP A 5 -8.37 -5.19 -7.83
C TRP A 5 -8.11 -5.73 -9.24
N GLU A 6 -7.06 -5.33 -9.94
CA GLU A 6 -6.67 -5.95 -11.20
C GLU A 6 -6.16 -7.39 -10.97
N PRO A 7 -6.14 -8.25 -11.99
CA PRO A 7 -5.67 -9.63 -11.81
C PRO A 7 -4.25 -9.71 -11.25
N HIS A 8 -4.05 -10.59 -10.27
CA HIS A 8 -2.76 -10.88 -9.66
C HIS A 8 -2.15 -12.16 -10.22
N ALA A 9 -0.86 -12.15 -10.45
CA ALA A 9 -0.05 -13.35 -10.61
C ALA A 9 0.21 -14.00 -9.23
N ALA A 10 0.46 -13.18 -8.20
CA ALA A 10 0.78 -13.66 -6.86
C ALA A 10 0.58 -12.57 -5.79
N THR A 11 0.53 -13.00 -4.53
CA THR A 11 0.72 -12.18 -3.33
C THR A 11 2.06 -12.48 -2.68
N TRP A 12 2.77 -11.43 -2.24
CA TRP A 12 4.00 -11.49 -1.46
C TRP A 12 3.73 -11.20 0.01
N ILE A 13 4.30 -12.00 0.92
CA ILE A 13 4.29 -11.80 2.38
C ILE A 13 5.66 -12.16 2.97
N ALA A 14 6.01 -11.59 4.15
CA ALA A 14 7.12 -12.06 4.95
C ALA A 14 6.59 -12.84 6.16
N TRP A 15 7.15 -14.04 6.40
CA TRP A 15 6.75 -14.88 7.54
C TRP A 15 7.14 -14.24 8.87
N PRO A 16 6.25 -14.17 9.87
CA PRO A 16 6.55 -13.54 11.15
C PRO A 16 7.71 -14.25 11.86
N HIS A 17 8.71 -13.47 12.27
CA HIS A 17 9.93 -14.01 12.85
C HIS A 17 10.47 -13.16 14.01
N ASN A 18 10.15 -11.87 14.08
CA ASN A 18 10.61 -10.97 15.12
C ASN A 18 9.54 -10.85 16.23
N PRO A 19 9.78 -11.37 17.45
CA PRO A 19 8.82 -11.25 18.54
C PRO A 19 8.64 -9.80 19.04
N ASP A 20 9.59 -8.91 18.76
CA ASP A 20 9.50 -7.51 19.19
C ASP A 20 8.48 -6.71 18.36
N ASP A 21 8.03 -7.24 17.20
CA ASP A 21 6.91 -6.67 16.45
C ASP A 21 5.55 -6.92 17.16
N TRP A 22 5.47 -7.96 18.02
CA TRP A 22 4.29 -8.28 18.84
C TRP A 22 4.70 -8.62 20.29
N PRO A 23 5.16 -7.64 21.09
CA PRO A 23 5.69 -7.89 22.42
C PRO A 23 4.69 -8.63 23.31
N GLY A 24 5.10 -9.82 23.81
CA GLY A 24 4.25 -10.67 24.66
C GLY A 24 3.12 -11.41 23.94
N LYS A 25 2.85 -11.16 22.64
CA LYS A 25 1.77 -11.77 21.86
C LYS A 25 2.21 -12.43 20.54
N PHE A 26 3.45 -12.78 20.39
CA PHE A 26 3.96 -13.37 19.15
C PHE A 26 3.39 -14.78 18.84
N GLN A 27 3.05 -15.58 19.86
CA GLN A 27 2.66 -16.99 19.66
C GLN A 27 1.44 -17.20 18.74
N PRO A 28 0.35 -16.41 18.79
CA PRO A 28 -0.78 -16.57 17.89
C PRO A 28 -0.49 -16.10 16.46
N ILE A 29 0.48 -15.21 16.25
CA ILE A 29 0.69 -14.54 14.97
C ILE A 29 0.95 -15.49 13.80
N PRO A 30 1.82 -16.53 13.90
CA PRO A 30 2.00 -17.48 12.82
C PRO A 30 0.71 -18.23 12.41
N TRP A 31 -0.27 -18.34 13.31
CA TRP A 31 -1.57 -18.97 13.02
C TRP A 31 -2.51 -18.01 12.30
N VAL A 32 -2.49 -16.70 12.61
CA VAL A 32 -3.20 -15.68 11.84
C VAL A 32 -2.65 -15.65 10.41
N TYR A 33 -1.32 -15.71 10.25
CA TYR A 33 -0.68 -15.82 8.93
C TYR A 33 -1.09 -17.10 8.19
N ALA A 34 -1.20 -18.23 8.90
CA ALA A 34 -1.67 -19.47 8.29
C ALA A 34 -3.10 -19.36 7.75
N GLU A 35 -3.97 -18.65 8.45
CA GLU A 35 -5.33 -18.38 7.97
C GLU A 35 -5.33 -17.47 6.74
N ILE A 36 -4.57 -16.39 6.75
CA ILE A 36 -4.39 -15.49 5.61
C ILE A 36 -3.91 -16.30 4.39
N VAL A 37 -2.82 -17.07 4.54
CA VAL A 37 -2.22 -17.87 3.45
C VAL A 37 -3.16 -18.97 2.98
N ARG A 38 -3.96 -19.57 3.86
CA ARG A 38 -4.98 -20.56 3.48
C ARG A 38 -5.98 -19.98 2.49
N HIS A 39 -6.45 -18.78 2.74
CA HIS A 39 -7.38 -18.09 1.84
C HIS A 39 -6.71 -17.64 0.55
N LEU A 40 -5.53 -17.02 0.62
CA LEU A 40 -4.78 -16.55 -0.56
C LEU A 40 -4.39 -17.71 -1.48
N SER A 41 -3.82 -18.79 -0.93
CA SER A 41 -3.39 -19.96 -1.71
C SER A 41 -4.53 -20.75 -2.36
N ALA A 42 -5.78 -20.47 -2.00
CA ALA A 42 -6.94 -21.02 -2.70
C ALA A 42 -7.20 -20.31 -4.05
N VAL A 43 -6.77 -19.06 -4.21
CA VAL A 43 -7.12 -18.23 -5.37
C VAL A 43 -5.92 -17.76 -6.19
N GLU A 44 -4.73 -17.65 -5.59
CA GLU A 44 -3.50 -17.20 -6.27
C GLU A 44 -2.25 -17.79 -5.64
N ASP A 45 -1.10 -17.64 -6.30
CA ASP A 45 0.18 -18.05 -5.77
C ASP A 45 0.62 -17.10 -4.64
N VAL A 46 1.33 -17.65 -3.65
CA VAL A 46 1.83 -16.88 -2.50
C VAL A 46 3.34 -17.04 -2.37
N HIS A 47 4.05 -15.95 -2.52
CA HIS A 47 5.49 -15.87 -2.24
C HIS A 47 5.70 -15.52 -0.77
N ILE A 48 6.47 -16.35 -0.08
CA ILE A 48 6.70 -16.23 1.36
C ILE A 48 8.19 -16.04 1.62
N LEU A 49 8.55 -14.88 2.17
CA LEU A 49 9.91 -14.60 2.61
C LEU A 49 10.14 -15.26 3.97
N VAL A 50 11.25 -15.96 4.12
CA VAL A 50 11.69 -16.58 5.36
C VAL A 50 13.18 -16.34 5.55
N ASN A 51 13.64 -16.32 6.80
CA ASN A 51 15.03 -16.03 7.09
C ASN A 51 15.98 -17.16 6.64
N ASP A 52 15.53 -18.41 6.77
CA ASP A 52 16.33 -19.59 6.48
C ASP A 52 15.47 -20.85 6.27
N LEU A 53 16.14 -21.97 5.95
CA LEU A 53 15.49 -23.27 5.76
C LEU A 53 14.79 -23.80 7.03
N ALA A 54 15.27 -23.46 8.23
CA ALA A 54 14.64 -23.88 9.47
C ALA A 54 13.32 -23.11 9.68
N ALA A 55 13.31 -21.82 9.35
CA ALA A 55 12.09 -21.00 9.34
C ALA A 55 11.07 -21.51 8.31
N GLU A 56 11.51 -21.87 7.09
CA GLU A 56 10.64 -22.49 6.07
C GLU A 56 10.00 -23.78 6.58
N ARG A 57 10.77 -24.67 7.20
CA ARG A 57 10.24 -25.92 7.74
C ARG A 57 9.18 -25.69 8.82
N ARG A 58 9.40 -24.73 9.72
CA ARG A 58 8.43 -24.34 10.76
C ARG A 58 7.17 -23.73 10.13
N ALA A 59 7.33 -22.78 9.21
CA ALA A 59 6.24 -22.15 8.47
C ALA A 59 5.41 -23.20 7.73
N THR A 60 6.05 -24.08 6.95
CA THR A 60 5.38 -25.16 6.20
C THR A 60 4.57 -26.09 7.11
N SER A 61 5.08 -26.42 8.30
CA SER A 61 4.36 -27.24 9.28
C SER A 61 3.06 -26.54 9.75
N ILE A 62 3.13 -25.25 10.06
CA ILE A 62 1.97 -24.46 10.51
C ILE A 62 0.98 -24.29 9.36
N LEU A 63 1.44 -23.90 8.17
CA LEU A 63 0.63 -23.71 6.97
C LEU A 63 -0.12 -24.98 6.56
N ARG A 64 0.56 -26.15 6.60
CA ARG A 64 -0.09 -27.44 6.33
C ARG A 64 -1.21 -27.73 7.34
N ARG A 65 -0.97 -27.49 8.62
CA ARG A 65 -1.98 -27.67 9.67
C ARG A 65 -3.11 -26.65 9.57
N GLY A 66 -2.83 -25.44 9.10
CA GLY A 66 -3.81 -24.39 8.80
C GLY A 66 -4.61 -24.64 7.53
N GLY A 67 -4.27 -25.67 6.73
CA GLY A 67 -5.01 -26.03 5.51
C GLY A 67 -4.66 -25.18 4.27
N ALA A 68 -3.47 -24.57 4.25
CA ALA A 68 -2.99 -23.85 3.06
C ALA A 68 -2.70 -24.81 1.90
N ASN A 69 -2.91 -24.38 0.66
CA ASN A 69 -2.55 -25.13 -0.55
C ASN A 69 -1.04 -25.02 -0.80
N LEU A 70 -0.28 -25.98 -0.31
CA LEU A 70 1.18 -25.96 -0.38
C LEU A 70 1.74 -25.95 -1.81
N ALA A 71 0.96 -26.39 -2.81
CA ALA A 71 1.39 -26.41 -4.21
C ALA A 71 1.48 -24.99 -4.82
N ARG A 72 0.87 -23.98 -4.17
CA ARG A 72 0.91 -22.58 -4.57
C ARG A 72 1.80 -21.70 -3.68
N LEU A 73 2.61 -22.31 -2.83
CA LEU A 73 3.51 -21.57 -1.94
C LEU A 73 4.94 -21.61 -2.48
N HIS A 74 5.54 -20.44 -2.60
CA HIS A 74 6.90 -20.24 -3.09
C HIS A 74 7.74 -19.57 -2.00
N PHE A 75 8.62 -20.35 -1.36
CA PHE A 75 9.48 -19.84 -0.29
C PHE A 75 10.76 -19.21 -0.86
N HIS A 76 11.15 -18.08 -0.28
CA HIS A 76 12.39 -17.38 -0.57
C HIS A 76 13.19 -17.20 0.72
N HIS A 77 14.43 -17.70 0.77
CA HIS A 77 15.32 -17.51 1.93
C HIS A 77 15.95 -16.12 1.87
N TRP A 78 15.12 -15.10 2.07
CA TRP A 78 15.51 -13.70 2.10
C TRP A 78 15.22 -13.15 3.49
N PRO A 79 16.25 -13.01 4.35
CA PRO A 79 16.07 -12.39 5.65
C PRO A 79 15.50 -10.98 5.54
N THR A 80 14.59 -10.64 6.44
CA THR A 80 13.98 -9.33 6.59
C THR A 80 14.19 -8.81 8.00
N ASP A 81 14.17 -7.48 8.15
CA ASP A 81 14.18 -6.84 9.47
C ASP A 81 12.77 -6.90 10.08
N ARG A 82 11.74 -6.70 9.25
CA ARG A 82 10.32 -6.68 9.63
C ARG A 82 9.49 -7.44 8.60
N VAL A 83 8.16 -7.45 8.79
CA VAL A 83 7.24 -8.26 7.95
C VAL A 83 6.31 -7.42 7.07
N TRP A 84 6.42 -6.11 7.11
CA TRP A 84 5.47 -5.18 6.50
C TRP A 84 5.75 -4.95 5.02
N LEU A 85 5.42 -5.97 4.18
CA LEU A 85 5.76 -5.97 2.76
C LEU A 85 4.96 -4.95 1.93
N ARG A 86 3.87 -4.42 2.45
CA ARG A 86 3.19 -3.31 1.80
C ARG A 86 4.13 -2.11 1.69
N ASP A 87 4.93 -1.86 2.71
CA ASP A 87 5.75 -0.67 2.84
C ASP A 87 7.17 -0.83 2.28
N SER A 88 7.74 -2.01 2.46
CA SER A 88 9.10 -2.31 2.02
C SER A 88 9.17 -3.13 0.72
N GLY A 89 8.06 -3.67 0.27
CA GLY A 89 7.99 -4.56 -0.89
C GLY A 89 8.04 -3.84 -2.24
N PRO A 90 8.11 -4.62 -3.34
CA PRO A 90 8.18 -4.08 -4.68
C PRO A 90 6.86 -3.42 -5.10
N ILE A 91 6.90 -2.18 -5.56
CA ILE A 91 5.76 -1.57 -6.23
C ILE A 91 5.87 -1.87 -7.72
N PHE A 92 4.92 -2.66 -8.25
CA PHE A 92 4.92 -3.03 -9.66
C PHE A 92 4.18 -2.01 -10.51
N VAL A 93 4.72 -1.77 -11.71
CA VAL A 93 4.05 -0.99 -12.77
C VAL A 93 4.04 -1.77 -14.07
N LYS A 94 2.99 -1.61 -14.87
CA LYS A 94 2.94 -2.14 -16.24
C LYS A 94 3.64 -1.16 -17.18
N GLN A 95 4.58 -1.67 -17.98
CA GLN A 95 5.28 -0.88 -18.99
C GLN A 95 4.41 -0.71 -20.24
N SER A 96 4.58 0.40 -20.96
CA SER A 96 3.95 0.57 -22.26
C SER A 96 4.58 -0.36 -23.29
N ALA A 97 3.80 -0.77 -24.31
CA ALA A 97 4.30 -1.62 -25.39
C ALA A 97 5.52 -1.04 -26.13
N ASP A 98 5.67 0.28 -26.17
CA ASP A 98 6.80 0.96 -26.80
C ASP A 98 8.09 0.85 -25.96
N SER A 99 7.96 0.82 -24.63
CA SER A 99 9.09 0.63 -23.71
C SER A 99 9.62 -0.81 -23.73
N VAL A 100 8.74 -1.80 -23.91
CA VAL A 100 9.08 -3.24 -23.99
C VAL A 100 9.89 -3.58 -25.23
N LYS A 101 9.66 -2.90 -26.35
CA LYS A 101 10.40 -3.12 -27.61
C LYS A 101 11.86 -2.70 -27.56
N GLN A 102 12.25 -1.90 -26.58
CA GLN A 102 13.64 -1.46 -26.40
C GLN A 102 14.46 -2.35 -25.44
N ALA A 103 13.81 -3.26 -24.74
CA ALA A 103 14.47 -4.23 -23.85
C ALA A 103 14.88 -5.47 -24.65
N ALA A 104 16.16 -5.83 -24.58
CA ALA A 104 16.69 -7.02 -25.24
C ALA A 104 16.08 -8.30 -24.65
N SER A 105 15.37 -9.06 -25.48
CA SER A 105 14.79 -10.41 -25.24
C SER A 105 13.69 -10.49 -24.18
N PRO A 106 12.41 -10.47 -24.59
CA PRO A 106 11.31 -10.79 -23.66
C PRO A 106 11.38 -12.26 -23.25
N SER A 107 11.37 -12.53 -21.95
CA SER A 107 11.07 -13.85 -21.41
C SER A 107 9.63 -14.23 -21.78
N PRO A 108 9.32 -15.51 -22.11
CA PRO A 108 7.95 -15.94 -22.41
C PRO A 108 7.01 -15.91 -21.18
N ASP A 109 7.50 -15.57 -19.99
CA ASP A 109 6.72 -15.50 -18.77
C ASP A 109 5.91 -14.20 -18.67
N SER A 110 4.76 -14.26 -18.01
CA SER A 110 3.78 -13.19 -17.80
C SER A 110 4.33 -11.87 -17.19
N ALA A 111 5.55 -11.89 -16.67
CA ALA A 111 6.25 -10.73 -16.12
C ALA A 111 6.87 -9.79 -17.18
N ALA A 112 6.82 -10.12 -18.48
CA ALA A 112 7.54 -9.38 -19.53
C ALA A 112 7.14 -7.89 -19.67
N ASN A 113 5.99 -7.50 -19.14
CA ASN A 113 5.48 -6.12 -19.19
C ASN A 113 5.58 -5.39 -17.84
N LEU A 114 6.19 -6.00 -16.83
CA LEU A 114 6.30 -5.40 -15.51
C LEU A 114 7.65 -4.72 -15.31
N ALA A 115 7.66 -3.69 -14.47
CA ALA A 115 8.85 -3.14 -13.84
C ALA A 115 8.60 -2.97 -12.35
N VAL A 116 9.68 -3.01 -11.57
CA VAL A 116 9.65 -2.71 -10.14
C VAL A 116 10.08 -1.25 -9.94
N ILE A 117 9.25 -0.47 -9.27
CA ILE A 117 9.64 0.82 -8.73
C ILE A 117 10.17 0.58 -7.33
N ASN A 118 11.47 0.74 -7.18
CA ASN A 118 12.17 0.56 -5.92
C ASN A 118 12.31 1.91 -5.21
N TRP A 119 11.25 2.31 -4.48
CA TRP A 119 11.32 3.42 -3.55
C TRP A 119 12.25 3.08 -2.40
N LYS A 120 12.87 4.09 -1.78
CA LYS A 120 13.66 3.86 -0.59
C LYS A 120 12.73 3.60 0.59
N PHE A 121 13.00 2.54 1.32
CA PHE A 121 12.39 2.28 2.61
C PHE A 121 13.35 2.72 3.74
N ASN A 122 12.84 3.35 4.80
CA ASN A 122 13.62 3.82 5.94
C ASN A 122 12.91 3.58 7.28
N ALA A 123 12.08 2.54 7.34
CA ALA A 123 11.25 2.18 8.50
C ALA A 123 10.48 3.38 9.06
N TRP A 124 9.73 4.05 8.18
CA TRP A 124 8.82 5.17 8.50
C TRP A 124 9.53 6.37 9.12
N ALA A 125 10.84 6.54 8.86
CA ALA A 125 11.72 7.53 9.48
C ALA A 125 11.73 7.45 11.03
N LYS A 126 11.53 6.26 11.59
CA LYS A 126 11.35 6.03 13.02
C LYS A 126 12.28 4.97 13.61
N TYR A 127 12.55 3.89 12.87
CA TYR A 127 13.30 2.74 13.35
C TYR A 127 14.62 2.56 12.59
N ASP A 128 15.60 1.94 13.23
CA ASP A 128 16.95 1.75 12.64
C ASP A 128 17.08 0.43 11.85
N ASN A 129 16.18 -0.54 12.05
CA ASN A 129 16.19 -1.86 11.44
C ASN A 129 15.33 -1.89 10.18
N TRP A 130 15.94 -1.64 9.01
CA TRP A 130 15.27 -1.58 7.71
C TRP A 130 16.16 -1.95 6.52
N HIS A 131 17.43 -2.21 6.76
CA HIS A 131 18.40 -2.35 5.68
C HIS A 131 18.19 -3.62 4.84
N LEU A 132 17.69 -4.70 5.45
CA LEU A 132 17.32 -5.91 4.74
C LEU A 132 16.06 -5.70 3.90
N ASP A 133 15.12 -4.97 4.46
CA ASP A 133 13.83 -4.69 3.84
C ASP A 133 13.95 -3.78 2.62
N ASP A 134 14.82 -2.73 2.65
CA ASP A 134 15.08 -1.84 1.50
C ASP A 134 15.66 -2.58 0.28
N GLN A 135 16.14 -3.82 0.44
CA GLN A 135 16.67 -4.63 -0.64
C GLN A 135 15.61 -5.50 -1.35
N LEU A 136 14.42 -5.66 -0.77
CA LEU A 136 13.42 -6.59 -1.27
C LEU A 136 12.96 -6.28 -2.70
N PRO A 137 12.69 -5.02 -3.09
CA PRO A 137 12.33 -4.69 -4.47
C PRO A 137 13.42 -5.07 -5.47
N HIS A 138 14.70 -4.88 -5.09
CA HIS A 138 15.84 -5.28 -5.92
C HIS A 138 15.89 -6.80 -6.12
N ARG A 139 15.72 -7.58 -5.05
CA ARG A 139 15.73 -9.05 -5.10
C ARG A 139 14.60 -9.59 -5.99
N VAL A 140 13.41 -8.99 -5.89
CA VAL A 140 12.26 -9.37 -6.74
C VAL A 140 12.52 -9.02 -8.21
N ALA A 141 13.07 -7.84 -8.50
CA ALA A 141 13.44 -7.47 -9.86
C ALA A 141 14.47 -8.44 -10.46
N GLN A 142 15.46 -8.88 -9.68
CA GLN A 142 16.45 -9.89 -10.09
C GLN A 142 15.81 -11.26 -10.32
N LEU A 143 14.91 -11.71 -9.42
CA LEU A 143 14.24 -13.01 -9.53
C LEU A 143 13.49 -13.14 -10.87
N TYR A 144 12.73 -12.11 -11.22
CA TYR A 144 11.92 -12.09 -12.46
C TYR A 144 12.68 -11.55 -13.66
N ARG A 145 13.92 -11.05 -13.50
CA ARG A 145 14.72 -10.40 -14.55
C ARG A 145 13.97 -9.26 -15.23
N ILE A 146 13.22 -8.47 -14.44
CA ILE A 146 12.48 -7.31 -14.92
C ILE A 146 13.21 -6.01 -14.54
N PRO A 147 12.94 -4.89 -15.24
CA PRO A 147 13.56 -3.61 -14.93
C PRO A 147 13.29 -3.15 -13.51
N GLU A 148 14.33 -2.64 -12.86
CA GLU A 148 14.27 -1.94 -11.57
C GLU A 148 14.47 -0.44 -11.81
N ILE A 149 13.56 0.36 -11.31
CA ILE A 149 13.61 1.83 -11.38
C ILE A 149 13.69 2.37 -9.96
N LYS A 150 14.74 3.16 -9.67
CA LYS A 150 14.93 3.84 -8.38
C LYS A 150 14.57 5.31 -8.54
N PRO A 151 13.43 5.77 -8.03
CA PRO A 151 13.04 7.17 -8.10
C PRO A 151 14.03 8.06 -7.34
N GLU A 152 14.54 9.07 -8.03
CA GLU A 152 15.47 10.04 -7.45
C GLU A 152 14.99 11.46 -7.71
N ILE A 153 15.26 12.35 -6.77
CA ILE A 153 15.02 13.78 -6.90
C ILE A 153 16.32 14.54 -6.63
N PRO A 154 16.52 15.71 -7.28
CA PRO A 154 17.68 16.56 -7.03
C PRO A 154 17.81 16.87 -5.54
N SER A 155 19.03 16.72 -5.01
CA SER A 155 19.33 17.08 -3.63
C SER A 155 19.66 18.57 -3.54
N ALA A 156 19.23 19.21 -2.44
CA ALA A 156 19.68 20.56 -2.13
C ALA A 156 21.05 20.56 -1.42
N ASP A 157 21.54 19.39 -0.98
CA ASP A 157 22.78 19.28 -0.23
C ASP A 157 24.01 19.43 -1.14
N SER A 158 24.97 20.25 -0.70
CA SER A 158 26.22 20.44 -1.42
C SER A 158 27.01 19.14 -1.52
N GLY A 159 27.22 18.65 -2.74
CA GLY A 159 28.01 17.44 -3.03
C GLY A 159 27.19 16.19 -3.37
N VAL A 160 25.89 16.19 -3.18
CA VAL A 160 24.98 15.08 -3.58
C VAL A 160 24.09 15.55 -4.71
N LYS A 161 24.23 14.95 -5.91
CA LYS A 161 23.46 15.36 -7.10
C LYS A 161 21.96 15.00 -7.00
N SER A 162 21.67 13.81 -6.49
CA SER A 162 20.32 13.30 -6.31
C SER A 162 20.24 12.35 -5.11
N ARG A 163 19.04 12.11 -4.62
CA ARG A 163 18.78 11.11 -3.60
C ARG A 163 17.53 10.33 -3.92
N ARG A 164 17.49 9.06 -3.48
CA ARG A 164 16.31 8.20 -3.62
C ARG A 164 15.15 8.79 -2.82
N VAL A 165 13.97 8.75 -3.42
CA VAL A 165 12.72 9.14 -2.75
C VAL A 165 12.29 8.03 -1.80
N VAL A 166 12.00 8.39 -0.56
CA VAL A 166 11.39 7.49 0.43
C VAL A 166 9.88 7.51 0.22
N LEU A 167 9.29 6.33 0.05
CA LEU A 167 7.85 6.15 -0.08
C LEU A 167 7.48 4.71 0.32
N GLU A 168 6.49 4.58 1.16
CA GLU A 168 5.89 3.30 1.55
C GLU A 168 4.66 3.01 0.69
N GLY A 169 4.40 1.72 0.37
CA GLY A 169 3.21 1.33 -0.37
C GLY A 169 1.90 1.60 0.36
N GLY A 170 1.91 1.54 1.70
CA GLY A 170 0.76 1.87 2.54
C GLY A 170 0.42 3.36 2.59
N SER A 171 1.38 4.24 2.21
CA SER A 171 1.16 5.69 2.12
C SER A 171 0.40 6.11 0.86
N ILE A 172 0.18 5.20 -0.10
CA ILE A 172 -0.48 5.47 -1.37
C ILE A 172 -1.53 4.41 -1.71
N ASP A 173 -2.61 4.83 -2.37
CA ASP A 173 -3.58 3.92 -2.99
C ASP A 173 -3.96 4.44 -4.38
N THR A 174 -4.12 3.56 -5.39
CA THR A 174 -4.36 3.99 -6.77
C THR A 174 -5.57 3.30 -7.38
N ASN A 175 -6.26 4.05 -8.25
CA ASN A 175 -7.41 3.53 -8.99
C ASN A 175 -7.05 2.85 -10.33
N GLY A 176 -5.77 2.65 -10.64
CA GLY A 176 -5.34 2.07 -11.92
C GLY A 176 -5.56 2.96 -13.15
N ALA A 177 -6.26 4.07 -13.00
CA ALA A 177 -6.56 5.04 -14.06
C ALA A 177 -5.82 6.37 -13.92
N GLY A 178 -4.72 6.38 -13.16
CA GLY A 178 -3.84 7.52 -12.98
C GLY A 178 -4.25 8.51 -11.88
N VAL A 179 -5.13 8.11 -10.96
CA VAL A 179 -5.44 8.86 -9.74
C VAL A 179 -4.89 8.12 -8.54
N LEU A 180 -4.34 8.86 -7.58
CA LEU A 180 -3.72 8.35 -6.37
C LEU A 180 -4.28 9.08 -5.15
N LEU A 181 -4.53 8.34 -4.06
CA LEU A 181 -4.81 8.83 -2.71
C LEU A 181 -3.53 8.81 -1.88
N THR A 182 -3.33 9.82 -1.05
CA THR A 182 -2.28 9.91 -0.03
C THR A 182 -2.67 10.92 1.05
N THR A 183 -1.82 11.11 2.08
CA THR A 183 -2.06 12.07 3.15
C THR A 183 -0.95 13.13 3.26
N GLU A 184 -1.32 14.30 3.73
CA GLU A 184 -0.38 15.38 4.07
C GLU A 184 0.43 14.98 5.31
N GLU A 185 -0.20 14.34 6.30
CA GLU A 185 0.47 13.92 7.52
C GLU A 185 1.64 12.97 7.24
N CYS A 186 1.47 11.98 6.37
CA CYS A 186 2.53 11.05 6.04
C CYS A 186 3.68 11.67 5.25
N LEU A 187 3.35 12.41 4.19
CA LEU A 187 4.37 12.77 3.20
C LEU A 187 4.88 14.21 3.31
N LEU A 188 4.16 15.10 4.03
CA LEU A 188 4.49 16.52 4.12
C LEU A 188 4.79 16.99 5.54
N SER A 189 4.48 16.19 6.58
CA SER A 189 4.76 16.55 7.97
C SER A 189 6.26 16.57 8.26
N GLU A 190 6.67 17.46 9.15
CA GLU A 190 8.03 17.50 9.70
C GLU A 190 8.24 16.43 10.76
N ILE A 191 7.16 15.87 11.32
CA ILE A 191 7.20 14.73 12.24
C ILE A 191 7.36 13.46 11.42
N GLN A 192 8.28 12.56 11.78
CA GLN A 192 8.62 11.36 10.98
C GLN A 192 8.84 11.71 9.49
N GLN A 193 9.58 12.76 9.21
CA GLN A 193 9.80 13.29 7.88
C GLN A 193 10.52 12.28 6.98
N ARG A 194 9.81 11.72 5.96
CA ARG A 194 10.35 10.72 5.03
C ARG A 194 11.47 11.30 4.15
N ASN A 195 11.24 12.48 3.66
CA ASN A 195 12.09 13.14 2.66
C ASN A 195 12.59 14.51 3.15
N PRO A 196 13.45 14.60 4.19
CA PRO A 196 13.95 15.87 4.71
C PRO A 196 14.73 16.65 3.65
N GLY A 197 14.71 18.00 3.69
CA GLY A 197 15.48 18.86 2.77
C GLY A 197 14.88 18.98 1.37
N LEU A 198 13.60 18.65 1.15
CA LEU A 198 12.93 18.91 -0.12
C LEU A 198 12.37 20.34 -0.26
N GLY A 199 12.47 21.15 0.78
CA GLY A 199 11.94 22.52 0.83
C GLY A 199 10.66 22.60 1.66
N SER A 200 9.82 23.60 1.37
CA SER A 200 8.52 23.75 2.01
C SER A 200 7.59 22.56 1.72
N ALA A 201 6.49 22.46 2.46
CA ALA A 201 5.47 21.43 2.21
C ALA A 201 4.93 21.50 0.77
N GLU A 202 4.74 22.72 0.23
CA GLU A 202 4.28 22.92 -1.15
C GLU A 202 5.32 22.45 -2.18
N GLU A 203 6.60 22.77 -1.98
CA GLU A 203 7.70 22.32 -2.85
C GLU A 203 7.87 20.80 -2.78
N THR A 204 7.77 20.23 -1.58
CA THR A 204 7.81 18.78 -1.35
C THR A 204 6.66 18.09 -2.08
N ARG A 205 5.43 18.61 -1.96
CA ARG A 205 4.24 18.13 -2.69
C ARG A 205 4.48 18.11 -4.19
N ALA A 206 4.93 19.23 -4.76
CA ALA A 206 5.17 19.34 -6.20
C ALA A 206 6.23 18.34 -6.69
N LYS A 207 7.30 18.09 -5.90
CA LYS A 207 8.34 17.12 -6.21
C LYS A 207 7.81 15.68 -6.14
N LEU A 208 7.01 15.35 -5.13
CA LEU A 208 6.40 14.03 -4.99
C LEU A 208 5.37 13.76 -6.10
N GLU A 209 4.49 14.72 -6.41
CA GLU A 209 3.54 14.59 -7.52
C GLU A 209 4.23 14.38 -8.86
N ARG A 210 5.39 15.03 -9.07
CA ARG A 210 6.22 14.76 -10.24
C ARG A 210 6.75 13.33 -10.24
N ALA A 211 7.27 12.84 -9.11
CA ALA A 211 7.75 11.48 -8.98
C ALA A 211 6.61 10.45 -9.20
N PHE A 212 5.41 10.70 -8.69
CA PHE A 212 4.23 9.86 -8.94
C PHE A 212 3.86 9.83 -10.43
N ARG A 213 3.93 10.98 -11.10
CA ARG A 213 3.67 11.06 -12.53
C ARG A 213 4.69 10.28 -13.34
N ASP A 214 5.98 10.52 -13.06
CA ASP A 214 7.09 10.00 -13.84
C ASP A 214 7.27 8.49 -13.65
N HIS A 215 6.96 7.94 -12.46
CA HIS A 215 7.25 6.55 -12.11
C HIS A 215 5.99 5.67 -11.93
N LEU A 216 4.86 6.23 -11.53
CA LEU A 216 3.63 5.47 -11.31
C LEU A 216 2.55 5.74 -12.38
N GLY A 217 2.77 6.74 -13.26
CA GLY A 217 1.78 7.13 -14.27
C GLY A 217 0.58 7.89 -13.69
N ILE A 218 0.76 8.57 -12.57
CA ILE A 218 -0.29 9.33 -11.89
C ILE A 218 -0.38 10.72 -12.47
N HIS A 219 -1.57 11.14 -12.86
CA HIS A 219 -1.82 12.50 -13.33
C HIS A 219 -2.60 13.36 -12.31
N GLN A 220 -3.17 12.74 -11.29
CA GLN A 220 -3.90 13.42 -10.22
C GLN A 220 -3.63 12.75 -8.87
N ALA A 221 -3.08 13.48 -7.91
CA ALA A 221 -2.96 13.06 -6.52
C ALA A 221 -4.04 13.74 -5.67
N LEU A 222 -4.76 12.97 -4.87
CA LEU A 222 -5.77 13.42 -3.91
C LEU A 222 -5.15 13.37 -2.51
N TRP A 223 -4.94 14.55 -1.92
CA TRP A 223 -4.30 14.68 -0.62
C TRP A 223 -5.34 14.79 0.49
N LEU A 224 -5.41 13.78 1.34
CA LEU A 224 -6.15 13.84 2.60
C LEU A 224 -5.30 14.51 3.68
N SER A 225 -5.91 14.84 4.81
CA SER A 225 -5.24 15.56 5.89
C SER A 225 -4.42 14.60 6.77
N ARG A 226 -5.06 14.02 7.76
CA ARG A 226 -4.47 13.17 8.79
C ARG A 226 -4.96 11.75 8.71
N GLY A 227 -4.16 10.80 9.23
CA GLY A 227 -4.51 9.41 9.41
C GLY A 227 -5.41 9.15 10.61
N CYS A 228 -5.39 7.93 11.13
CA CYS A 228 -6.18 7.51 12.29
C CYS A 228 -5.33 7.45 13.58
N ALA A 229 -6.02 7.52 14.71
CA ALA A 229 -5.38 7.44 16.02
C ALA A 229 -4.76 6.04 16.25
N GLY A 230 -3.53 6.03 16.75
CA GLY A 230 -2.75 4.82 17.01
C GLY A 230 -1.86 4.39 15.83
N ASP A 231 -1.99 5.03 14.66
CA ASP A 231 -1.16 4.75 13.52
C ASP A 231 0.30 5.17 13.77
N ASP A 232 1.18 4.16 13.76
CA ASP A 232 2.62 4.30 13.98
C ASP A 232 3.36 4.80 12.74
N THR A 233 2.74 4.66 11.57
CA THR A 233 3.28 5.08 10.29
C THR A 233 3.10 6.58 10.03
N HIS A 234 2.38 7.27 10.91
CA HIS A 234 2.11 8.71 10.83
C HIS A 234 1.29 9.09 9.60
N GLY A 235 0.10 8.52 9.48
CA GLY A 235 -0.92 8.93 8.52
C GLY A 235 -0.97 8.12 7.22
N HIS A 236 -0.75 6.81 7.25
CA HIS A 236 -0.95 5.98 6.07
C HIS A 236 -2.39 6.04 5.55
N ILE A 237 -2.51 6.07 4.24
CA ILE A 237 -3.82 6.17 3.57
C ILE A 237 -4.63 4.87 3.66
N ASP A 238 -3.97 3.73 3.73
CA ASP A 238 -4.59 2.41 3.73
C ASP A 238 -5.36 2.08 5.02
N ASP A 239 -5.19 2.90 6.06
CA ASP A 239 -5.98 2.85 7.29
C ASP A 239 -7.24 3.73 7.28
N ILE A 240 -7.39 4.63 6.29
CA ILE A 240 -8.47 5.62 6.32
C ILE A 240 -9.28 5.71 5.03
N ALA A 241 -8.70 5.41 3.86
CA ALA A 241 -9.43 5.47 2.60
C ALA A 241 -8.80 4.59 1.52
N ARG A 242 -9.63 3.92 0.72
CA ARG A 242 -9.20 3.02 -0.35
C ARG A 242 -10.06 3.19 -1.60
N PHE A 243 -9.46 3.11 -2.78
CA PHE A 243 -10.22 2.90 -3.99
C PHE A 243 -10.82 1.50 -4.03
N VAL A 244 -12.09 1.39 -4.40
CA VAL A 244 -12.82 0.12 -4.61
C VAL A 244 -13.33 -0.02 -6.06
N ALA A 245 -13.24 1.05 -6.83
CA ALA A 245 -13.50 1.11 -8.27
C ALA A 245 -12.81 2.36 -8.84
N PRO A 246 -12.67 2.49 -10.18
CA PRO A 246 -11.98 3.64 -10.79
C PRO A 246 -12.51 5.01 -10.40
N ASP A 247 -13.76 5.08 -9.93
CA ASP A 247 -14.43 6.32 -9.53
C ASP A 247 -15.09 6.25 -8.15
N THR A 248 -14.81 5.22 -7.39
CA THR A 248 -15.42 5.00 -6.08
C THR A 248 -14.34 4.86 -5.00
N ILE A 249 -14.46 5.66 -3.96
CA ILE A 249 -13.57 5.66 -2.79
C ILE A 249 -14.38 5.22 -1.57
N LEU A 250 -13.85 4.23 -0.86
CA LEU A 250 -14.32 3.84 0.46
C LEU A 250 -13.54 4.66 1.49
N ALA A 251 -14.24 5.34 2.42
CA ALA A 251 -13.63 6.24 3.40
C ALA A 251 -14.13 5.94 4.81
N CYS A 252 -13.21 5.84 5.75
CA CYS A 252 -13.52 5.62 7.16
C CYS A 252 -14.24 6.83 7.76
N VAL A 253 -15.17 6.55 8.67
CA VAL A 253 -15.92 7.55 9.44
C VAL A 253 -16.01 7.14 10.91
N GLU A 254 -15.91 8.14 11.79
CA GLU A 254 -16.12 7.97 13.23
C GLU A 254 -17.21 8.94 13.70
N PRO A 255 -18.41 8.44 14.00
CA PRO A 255 -19.53 9.31 14.39
C PRO A 255 -19.43 9.85 15.83
N ASN A 256 -18.64 9.23 16.71
CA ASN A 256 -18.50 9.63 18.11
C ASN A 256 -17.61 10.87 18.23
N PRO A 257 -18.16 12.06 18.61
CA PRO A 257 -17.35 13.28 18.70
C PRO A 257 -16.30 13.27 19.82
N ALA A 258 -16.38 12.32 20.76
CA ALA A 258 -15.38 12.14 21.79
C ALA A 258 -14.19 11.27 21.34
N ASP A 259 -14.29 10.59 20.20
CA ASP A 259 -13.19 9.80 19.67
C ASP A 259 -12.18 10.67 18.92
N PRO A 260 -10.86 10.51 19.12
CA PRO A 260 -9.84 11.28 18.43
C PRO A 260 -9.86 11.12 16.89
N ASN A 261 -10.48 10.06 16.37
CA ASN A 261 -10.67 9.86 14.93
C ASN A 261 -11.77 10.75 14.33
N HIS A 262 -12.70 11.27 15.15
CA HIS A 262 -13.88 11.96 14.64
C HIS A 262 -13.54 13.16 13.74
N LEU A 263 -12.76 14.12 14.23
CA LEU A 263 -12.43 15.32 13.48
C LEU A 263 -11.53 15.05 12.26
N PRO A 264 -10.44 14.25 12.37
CA PRO A 264 -9.61 13.94 11.20
C PRO A 264 -10.37 13.25 10.08
N LEU A 265 -11.20 12.25 10.40
CA LEU A 265 -11.95 11.51 9.38
C LEU A 265 -13.09 12.34 8.79
N ALA A 266 -13.74 13.21 9.57
CA ALA A 266 -14.73 14.17 9.04
C ALA A 266 -14.09 15.17 8.04
N GLU A 267 -12.94 15.75 8.39
CA GLU A 267 -12.17 16.60 7.48
C GLU A 267 -11.80 15.89 6.18
N ASN A 268 -11.32 14.63 6.29
CA ASN A 268 -10.98 13.82 5.12
C ASN A 268 -12.20 13.53 4.24
N LEU A 269 -13.35 13.26 4.84
CA LEU A 269 -14.60 13.05 4.11
C LEU A 269 -15.03 14.29 3.34
N ASP A 270 -14.93 15.49 3.96
CA ASP A 270 -15.22 16.77 3.30
C ASP A 270 -14.27 17.02 2.12
N ARG A 271 -12.97 16.75 2.29
CA ARG A 271 -12.00 16.82 1.19
C ARG A 271 -12.37 15.88 0.05
N LEU A 272 -12.72 14.63 0.34
CA LEU A 272 -13.13 13.64 -0.67
C LEU A 272 -14.37 14.12 -1.46
N HIS A 273 -15.35 14.70 -0.81
CA HIS A 273 -16.53 15.29 -1.47
C HIS A 273 -16.19 16.48 -2.36
N SER A 274 -15.13 17.22 -2.04
CA SER A 274 -14.67 18.38 -2.82
C SER A 274 -13.92 17.99 -4.09
N PHE A 275 -13.27 16.81 -4.11
CA PHE A 275 -12.45 16.39 -5.25
C PHE A 275 -13.26 16.11 -6.50
N ARG A 276 -12.66 16.41 -7.65
CA ARG A 276 -13.22 16.12 -8.98
C ARG A 276 -12.22 15.33 -9.80
N ARG A 277 -12.68 14.31 -10.49
CA ARG A 277 -11.86 13.53 -11.41
C ARG A 277 -11.43 14.40 -12.59
N ILE A 278 -10.14 14.50 -12.79
CA ILE A 278 -9.55 15.12 -13.96
C ILE A 278 -9.35 14.01 -14.99
N PRO A 279 -9.84 14.14 -16.23
CA PRO A 279 -9.55 13.19 -17.30
C PRO A 279 -8.04 13.08 -17.53
N ALA A 280 -7.55 11.85 -17.78
CA ALA A 280 -6.17 11.69 -18.20
C ALA A 280 -5.86 12.57 -19.42
N PRO A 281 -4.67 13.21 -19.47
CA PRO A 281 -4.27 13.97 -20.66
C PRO A 281 -4.31 13.07 -21.89
N ALA A 282 -4.91 13.55 -22.98
CA ALA A 282 -4.94 12.79 -24.23
C ALA A 282 -3.51 12.45 -24.63
N SER A 283 -3.26 11.15 -24.93
CA SER A 283 -1.96 10.67 -25.40
C SER A 283 -1.59 11.43 -26.69
N THR A 284 -0.75 12.43 -26.59
CA THR A 284 -0.14 13.08 -27.75
C THR A 284 0.91 12.13 -28.32
N LYS A 285 0.48 11.24 -29.24
CA LYS A 285 1.42 10.63 -30.18
C LYS A 285 2.05 11.78 -30.99
N ASN A 286 3.34 11.99 -30.80
CA ASN A 286 4.21 12.92 -31.51
C ASN A 286 3.99 14.44 -31.27
N LYS A 287 4.84 15.01 -30.38
CA LYS A 287 5.73 16.12 -30.79
C LYS A 287 6.59 16.54 -29.57
N ALA A 288 7.90 16.29 -29.68
CA ALA A 288 8.87 17.02 -28.87
C ALA A 288 8.73 18.50 -29.25
N SER A 289 8.08 19.29 -28.42
CA SER A 289 8.19 20.74 -28.45
C SER A 289 8.16 21.24 -27.00
N SER A 290 9.22 21.94 -26.66
CA SER A 290 9.42 22.66 -25.42
C SER A 290 8.17 23.45 -25.01
N ALA A 291 7.36 22.92 -24.11
CA ALA A 291 6.28 23.66 -23.49
C ALA A 291 6.86 24.53 -22.37
N LYS A 292 6.84 25.82 -22.56
CA LYS A 292 7.06 26.87 -21.57
C LYS A 292 6.19 26.59 -20.35
N LEU A 293 6.84 26.56 -19.18
CA LEU A 293 6.19 26.59 -17.87
C LEU A 293 5.26 27.82 -17.83
N ILE A 294 3.97 27.59 -17.84
CA ILE A 294 2.96 28.60 -17.51
C ILE A 294 2.71 28.47 -16.00
N GLY A 295 3.01 29.56 -15.31
CA GLY A 295 2.89 29.69 -13.86
C GLY A 295 1.46 29.48 -13.33
N GLY A 296 1.38 29.27 -12.01
CA GLY A 296 0.22 28.97 -11.19
C GLY A 296 -1.05 29.70 -11.62
N GLY A 297 -1.95 28.94 -12.20
CA GLY A 297 -3.33 29.32 -12.42
C GLY A 297 -4.21 28.45 -11.55
N THR A 298 -5.01 29.08 -10.69
CA THR A 298 -6.15 28.47 -9.99
C THR A 298 -6.98 27.70 -11.02
N GLN A 299 -6.92 26.34 -10.97
CA GLN A 299 -7.72 25.50 -11.86
C GLN A 299 -9.20 25.74 -11.52
N SER A 300 -9.95 26.21 -12.52
CA SER A 300 -11.40 26.36 -12.49
C SER A 300 -12.06 25.05 -12.02
N ALA A 301 -12.82 25.13 -10.93
CA ALA A 301 -13.50 24.02 -10.25
C ALA A 301 -14.64 23.33 -11.06
N ALA A 302 -14.75 23.56 -12.39
CA ALA A 302 -15.98 23.29 -13.14
C ALA A 302 -15.94 22.11 -14.11
N ALA A 303 -14.83 21.34 -14.29
CA ALA A 303 -14.71 20.41 -15.43
C ALA A 303 -14.68 18.91 -15.11
N GLY A 304 -14.68 18.46 -13.84
CA GLY A 304 -14.54 17.04 -13.48
C GLY A 304 -15.80 16.45 -12.82
N LYS A 305 -15.99 15.12 -12.97
CA LYS A 305 -17.04 14.39 -12.25
C LYS A 305 -16.62 14.13 -10.80
N PRO A 306 -17.53 14.19 -9.80
CA PRO A 306 -17.21 13.81 -8.44
C PRO A 306 -16.87 12.32 -8.34
N PHE A 307 -16.13 11.94 -7.32
CA PHE A 307 -16.01 10.55 -6.92
C PHE A 307 -17.27 10.10 -6.17
N LYS A 308 -17.63 8.83 -6.31
CA LYS A 308 -18.60 8.19 -5.43
C LYS A 308 -17.89 7.84 -4.11
N ILE A 309 -18.41 8.33 -3.01
CA ILE A 309 -17.87 8.04 -1.68
C ILE A 309 -18.77 7.02 -0.98
N VAL A 310 -18.18 5.96 -0.46
CA VAL A 310 -18.81 4.94 0.37
C VAL A 310 -18.21 5.05 1.76
N THR A 311 -19.02 5.28 2.76
CA THR A 311 -18.55 5.39 4.15
C THR A 311 -18.38 4.01 4.79
N LEU A 312 -17.30 3.84 5.55
CA LEU A 312 -16.96 2.64 6.31
C LEU A 312 -16.83 3.00 7.78
N PRO A 313 -17.53 2.36 8.73
CA PRO A 313 -17.37 2.68 10.14
C PRO A 313 -15.96 2.29 10.62
N MET A 314 -15.46 3.00 11.64
CA MET A 314 -14.33 2.51 12.43
C MET A 314 -14.81 1.47 13.45
N PRO A 315 -13.97 0.51 13.85
CA PRO A 315 -14.26 -0.32 15.02
C PRO A 315 -14.17 0.50 16.30
N SER A 316 -14.77 0.02 17.38
CA SER A 316 -14.50 0.55 18.72
C SER A 316 -12.99 0.55 19.01
N PRO A 317 -12.47 1.46 19.85
CA PRO A 317 -11.06 1.53 20.14
C PRO A 317 -10.48 0.18 20.61
N VAL A 318 -9.56 -0.37 19.85
CA VAL A 318 -8.76 -1.52 20.27
C VAL A 318 -7.58 -0.97 21.09
N VAL A 319 -7.52 -1.36 22.34
CA VAL A 319 -6.48 -0.89 23.28
C VAL A 319 -5.77 -2.09 23.90
N PHE A 320 -4.45 -2.06 23.88
CA PHE A 320 -3.63 -3.06 24.56
C PHE A 320 -2.46 -2.36 25.27
N ASP A 321 -2.17 -2.77 26.49
CA ASP A 321 -1.12 -2.19 27.36
C ASP A 321 -1.20 -0.64 27.45
N GLY A 322 -2.41 -0.11 27.52
CA GLY A 322 -2.67 1.34 27.57
C GLY A 322 -2.49 2.09 26.25
N GLN A 323 -2.07 1.42 25.18
CA GLN A 323 -1.90 1.99 23.86
C GLN A 323 -3.12 1.71 22.98
N ARG A 324 -3.67 2.76 22.33
CA ARG A 324 -4.64 2.58 21.23
C ARG A 324 -3.93 2.09 20.00
N LEU A 325 -4.52 1.08 19.34
CA LEU A 325 -3.98 0.45 18.14
C LEU A 325 -4.68 0.98 16.89
N PRO A 326 -4.03 0.98 15.71
CA PRO A 326 -4.59 1.46 14.45
C PRO A 326 -5.55 0.45 13.83
N ALA A 327 -6.57 0.05 14.58
CA ALA A 327 -7.58 -0.88 14.09
C ALA A 327 -8.47 -0.18 13.06
N SER A 328 -8.44 -0.67 11.83
CA SER A 328 -9.25 -0.13 10.74
C SER A 328 -9.67 -1.24 9.77
N TYR A 329 -10.94 -1.22 9.38
CA TYR A 329 -11.45 -2.11 8.33
C TYR A 329 -10.95 -1.71 6.93
N ALA A 330 -10.45 -0.48 6.74
CA ALA A 330 -9.86 -0.04 5.47
C ALA A 330 -8.53 -0.75 5.15
N ASN A 331 -7.89 -1.36 6.15
CA ASN A 331 -6.68 -2.15 5.97
C ASN A 331 -6.99 -3.57 5.43
N PHE A 332 -8.00 -3.68 4.53
CA PHE A 332 -8.34 -4.90 3.82
C PHE A 332 -7.40 -5.13 2.63
N TYR A 333 -7.24 -6.40 2.23
CA TYR A 333 -6.46 -6.80 1.06
C TYR A 333 -7.35 -7.40 -0.02
N ILE A 334 -7.16 -6.95 -1.28
CA ILE A 334 -7.90 -7.42 -2.44
C ILE A 334 -7.03 -8.44 -3.19
N ALA A 335 -7.48 -9.70 -3.27
CA ALA A 335 -6.86 -10.76 -4.05
C ALA A 335 -7.78 -11.23 -5.18
N ASN A 336 -7.32 -12.16 -6.01
CA ASN A 336 -8.16 -12.77 -7.05
C ASN A 336 -9.37 -13.46 -6.41
N SER A 337 -10.58 -13.07 -6.82
CA SER A 337 -11.86 -13.61 -6.32
C SER A 337 -12.09 -13.51 -4.81
N LEU A 338 -11.24 -12.74 -4.07
CA LEU A 338 -11.23 -12.69 -2.61
C LEU A 338 -10.93 -11.28 -2.12
N VAL A 339 -11.54 -10.88 -1.00
CA VAL A 339 -11.12 -9.73 -0.19
C VAL A 339 -10.99 -10.19 1.27
N LEU A 340 -9.80 -10.00 1.84
CA LEU A 340 -9.54 -10.26 3.25
C LEU A 340 -9.71 -8.97 4.05
N VAL A 341 -10.57 -8.99 5.07
CA VAL A 341 -10.90 -7.82 5.89
C VAL A 341 -10.51 -8.09 7.33
N PRO A 342 -9.72 -7.22 7.98
CA PRO A 342 -9.43 -7.40 9.40
C PRO A 342 -10.69 -7.22 10.23
N THR A 343 -10.89 -8.07 11.26
CA THR A 343 -12.00 -8.00 12.21
C THR A 343 -11.49 -7.93 13.64
N PHE A 344 -12.25 -7.29 14.53
CA PHE A 344 -11.78 -6.87 15.85
C PHE A 344 -12.70 -7.31 17.00
N ASN A 345 -13.57 -8.32 16.79
CA ASN A 345 -14.60 -8.73 17.75
C ASN A 345 -15.57 -7.59 18.08
N ASP A 346 -15.91 -6.79 17.12
CA ASP A 346 -16.71 -5.58 17.26
C ASP A 346 -18.06 -5.74 16.54
N PRO A 347 -19.17 -5.17 17.04
CA PRO A 347 -20.45 -5.15 16.33
C PRO A 347 -20.35 -4.55 14.91
N GLN A 348 -19.41 -3.65 14.67
CA GLN A 348 -19.15 -3.04 13.37
C GLN A 348 -18.51 -4.01 12.36
N ASP A 349 -17.88 -5.13 12.81
CA ASP A 349 -17.26 -6.12 11.92
C ASP A 349 -18.25 -6.57 10.83
N ARG A 350 -19.46 -6.93 11.22
CA ARG A 350 -20.48 -7.38 10.27
C ARG A 350 -20.92 -6.27 9.30
N ILE A 351 -21.02 -5.05 9.80
CA ILE A 351 -21.41 -3.88 8.98
C ILE A 351 -20.33 -3.59 7.95
N ALA A 352 -19.06 -3.56 8.38
CA ALA A 352 -17.92 -3.33 7.51
C ALA A 352 -17.78 -4.41 6.42
N LEU A 353 -17.91 -5.69 6.80
CA LEU A 353 -17.90 -6.81 5.86
C LEU A 353 -19.00 -6.69 4.79
N ASN A 354 -20.23 -6.30 5.18
CA ASN A 354 -21.35 -6.12 4.25
C ASN A 354 -21.10 -4.92 3.29
N ILE A 355 -20.57 -3.81 3.79
CA ILE A 355 -20.23 -2.64 2.97
C ILE A 355 -19.15 -3.00 1.94
N ILE A 356 -18.08 -3.68 2.37
CA ILE A 356 -17.00 -4.11 1.49
C ILE A 356 -17.51 -5.13 0.47
N ALA A 357 -18.36 -6.08 0.88
CA ALA A 357 -18.97 -7.05 -0.03
C ALA A 357 -19.84 -6.38 -1.11
N ALA A 358 -20.55 -5.30 -0.76
CA ALA A 358 -21.32 -4.52 -1.73
C ALA A 358 -20.41 -3.78 -2.73
N CYS A 359 -19.18 -3.43 -2.34
CA CYS A 359 -18.18 -2.84 -3.25
C CYS A 359 -17.54 -3.90 -4.19
N PHE A 360 -17.49 -5.16 -3.78
CA PHE A 360 -16.85 -6.25 -4.53
C PHE A 360 -17.81 -7.43 -4.79
N PRO A 361 -18.90 -7.25 -5.56
CA PRO A 361 -19.95 -8.27 -5.70
C PRO A 361 -19.50 -9.57 -6.38
N THR A 362 -18.32 -9.58 -7.01
CA THR A 362 -17.74 -10.75 -7.69
C THR A 362 -16.65 -11.45 -6.86
N ARG A 363 -16.35 -10.92 -5.66
CA ARG A 363 -15.33 -11.48 -4.76
C ARG A 363 -15.96 -12.00 -3.48
N ASN A 364 -15.39 -13.07 -2.95
CA ASN A 364 -15.72 -13.55 -1.61
C ASN A 364 -15.04 -12.64 -0.57
N VAL A 365 -15.83 -12.05 0.34
CA VAL A 365 -15.32 -11.20 1.42
C VAL A 365 -15.24 -12.01 2.70
N VAL A 366 -14.03 -12.11 3.26
CA VAL A 366 -13.74 -12.94 4.43
C VAL A 366 -13.14 -12.09 5.54
N GLY A 367 -13.75 -12.14 6.73
CA GLY A 367 -13.18 -11.54 7.92
C GLY A 367 -12.04 -12.39 8.48
N ILE A 368 -10.91 -11.77 8.79
CA ILE A 368 -9.77 -12.38 9.47
C ILE A 368 -9.65 -11.76 10.86
N HIS A 369 -9.68 -12.58 11.90
CA HIS A 369 -9.52 -12.12 13.27
C HIS A 369 -8.14 -11.47 13.48
N SER A 370 -8.13 -10.17 13.75
CA SER A 370 -6.90 -9.35 13.72
C SER A 370 -6.60 -8.63 15.04
N VAL A 371 -7.29 -8.98 16.15
CA VAL A 371 -7.06 -8.33 17.45
C VAL A 371 -5.63 -8.49 17.95
N ASP A 372 -5.04 -9.70 17.82
CA ASP A 372 -3.64 -9.90 18.17
C ASP A 372 -2.69 -9.38 17.08
N LEU A 373 -3.10 -9.46 15.81
CA LEU A 373 -2.30 -9.01 14.68
C LEU A 373 -2.04 -7.49 14.74
N VAL A 374 -3.08 -6.69 15.03
CA VAL A 374 -2.97 -5.23 15.06
C VAL A 374 -2.09 -4.69 16.19
N TRP A 375 -1.73 -5.54 17.16
CA TRP A 375 -0.72 -5.19 18.18
C TRP A 375 0.66 -4.91 17.56
N GLY A 376 0.97 -5.48 16.40
CA GLY A 376 2.14 -5.13 15.59
C GLY A 376 2.03 -3.80 14.85
N LEU A 377 0.97 -3.02 15.10
CA LEU A 377 0.70 -1.69 14.54
C LEU A 377 0.40 -1.68 13.03
N GLY A 378 -0.07 -2.80 12.51
CA GLY A 378 -0.55 -2.98 11.15
C GLY A 378 -1.52 -4.16 11.05
N ALA A 379 -2.21 -4.29 9.93
CA ALA A 379 -3.14 -5.38 9.66
C ALA A 379 -2.90 -6.03 8.28
N LEU A 380 -3.94 -6.47 7.59
CA LEU A 380 -3.83 -7.35 6.42
C LEU A 380 -3.18 -6.70 5.21
N HIS A 381 -3.53 -5.44 4.93
CA HIS A 381 -2.95 -4.71 3.81
C HIS A 381 -1.46 -4.44 4.04
N CYS A 382 -1.08 -4.02 5.24
CA CYS A 382 0.30 -3.75 5.61
C CYS A 382 1.23 -4.96 5.44
N LEU A 383 0.71 -6.20 5.59
CA LEU A 383 1.48 -7.44 5.46
C LEU A 383 1.69 -7.88 4.02
N THR A 384 0.85 -7.45 3.09
CA THR A 384 0.70 -8.04 1.77
C THR A 384 1.15 -7.08 0.67
N GLN A 385 1.74 -7.62 -0.38
CA GLN A 385 2.06 -6.87 -1.59
C GLN A 385 1.63 -7.67 -2.82
N GLN A 386 0.77 -7.10 -3.66
CA GLN A 386 0.32 -7.73 -4.89
C GLN A 386 1.37 -7.68 -6.00
N GLN A 387 1.45 -8.77 -6.75
CA GLN A 387 2.14 -8.83 -8.04
C GLN A 387 1.07 -8.90 -9.14
N PRO A 388 0.95 -7.89 -10.00
CA PRO A 388 0.02 -7.94 -11.13
C PRO A 388 0.34 -9.05 -12.12
N ALA A 389 -0.71 -9.57 -12.78
CA ALA A 389 -0.59 -10.54 -13.85
C ALA A 389 -0.18 -9.89 -15.20
#